data_0cfc4969c0b6e9783297ead7fe883d8c
#
_entry.id   0cfc4969c0b6e9783297ead7fe883d8c
#
_cell.length_a   1.000
_cell.length_b   1.000
_cell.length_c   1.000
_cell.angle_alpha   90.00
_cell.angle_beta   90.00
_cell.angle_gamma   90.00
#
_symmetry.space_group_name_H-M   'P 1'
#
loop_
_entity.id
_entity.type
_entity.pdbx_description
1 polymer ?
#
loop_
_entity_poly.entity_id
_entity_poly.type
_entity_poly.pdbx_seq_one_letter_code
_entity_poly.pdbx_strand_id
1 'polypeptide(L)'
;MRRLETALQRYAWGKSGSDSMVAQLKKSEDSDFDVDEGQTYAELWMGTHPNGPSRVMRDGHEGTDELQGLYGSAEGPGMFLIELLETHPHYLGDQEHVGDLPFMFKVLSINKALSIQAHPDKKLAERLYATRPDLYKDDNHKPEMAVALSDFEGLCGFRPFREIGKYSTM
;
A
#
# COMPACT_ATOMS: atom_id res chain seq x y z
N MET A 1 -3.40 2.08 20.39
CA MET A 1 -2.73 1.88 19.07
C MET A 1 -2.85 0.39 18.75
N ARG A 2 -3.19 0.01 17.53
CA ARG A 2 -3.36 -1.39 17.13
C ARG A 2 -2.26 -1.78 16.16
N ARG A 3 -1.76 -3.01 16.25
CA ARG A 3 -0.86 -3.58 15.25
C ARG A 3 -1.67 -4.03 14.03
N LEU A 4 -1.09 -3.84 12.85
CA LEU A 4 -1.64 -4.38 11.61
C LEU A 4 -0.70 -5.47 11.09
N GLU A 5 -1.27 -6.56 10.62
CA GLU A 5 -0.58 -7.46 9.70
C GLU A 5 -0.62 -6.82 8.32
N THR A 6 0.55 -6.65 7.73
CA THR A 6 0.71 -5.95 6.46
C THR A 6 0.68 -6.91 5.28
N ALA A 7 0.23 -6.43 4.11
CA ALA A 7 0.24 -7.21 2.88
C ALA A 7 1.54 -6.97 2.11
N LEU A 8 2.22 -8.07 1.78
CA LEU A 8 3.50 -8.06 1.07
C LEU A 8 3.30 -8.21 -0.44
N GLN A 9 3.93 -7.32 -1.24
CA GLN A 9 3.93 -7.39 -2.69
C GLN A 9 5.35 -7.70 -3.21
N ARG A 10 5.43 -8.70 -4.11
CA ARG A 10 6.69 -9.23 -4.66
C ARG A 10 6.85 -8.90 -6.14
N TYR A 11 6.76 -7.62 -6.48
CA TYR A 11 6.96 -7.19 -7.86
C TYR A 11 8.43 -7.32 -8.28
N ALA A 12 8.66 -7.64 -9.55
CA ALA A 12 9.99 -7.87 -10.12
C ALA A 12 10.95 -6.66 -10.08
N TRP A 13 10.42 -5.48 -9.79
CA TRP A 13 11.22 -4.26 -9.64
C TRP A 13 11.73 -4.01 -8.21
N GLY A 14 11.28 -4.83 -7.25
CA GLY A 14 11.72 -4.75 -5.86
C GLY A 14 13.16 -5.17 -5.66
N LYS A 15 13.74 -4.79 -4.53
CA LYS A 15 15.03 -5.34 -4.06
C LYS A 15 14.85 -6.80 -3.65
N SER A 16 15.92 -7.60 -3.81
CA SER A 16 15.90 -9.01 -3.49
C SER A 16 16.35 -9.27 -2.05
N GLY A 17 15.84 -10.34 -1.48
CA GLY A 17 16.28 -10.90 -0.22
C GLY A 17 16.38 -9.88 0.92
N SER A 18 17.43 -10.03 1.70
CA SER A 18 17.72 -9.18 2.86
C SER A 18 18.15 -7.74 2.51
N ASP A 19 18.46 -7.43 1.25
CA ASP A 19 18.70 -6.06 0.79
C ASP A 19 17.41 -5.23 0.76
N SER A 20 16.25 -5.89 0.81
CA SER A 20 14.96 -5.21 0.83
C SER A 20 14.57 -4.78 2.25
N MET A 21 14.39 -3.47 2.45
CA MET A 21 13.78 -2.94 3.68
C MET A 21 12.39 -3.53 3.91
N VAL A 22 11.63 -3.78 2.85
CA VAL A 22 10.30 -4.42 2.92
C VAL A 22 10.41 -5.83 3.52
N ALA A 23 11.39 -6.63 3.08
CA ALA A 23 11.63 -7.95 3.65
C ALA A 23 12.05 -7.89 5.13
N GLN A 24 12.92 -6.95 5.47
CA GLN A 24 13.37 -6.74 6.85
C GLN A 24 12.22 -6.33 7.77
N LEU A 25 11.36 -5.42 7.32
CA LEU A 25 10.18 -4.99 8.08
C LEU A 25 9.18 -6.14 8.24
N LYS A 26 8.94 -6.92 7.18
CA LYS A 26 8.05 -8.09 7.27
C LYS A 26 8.60 -9.14 8.24
N LYS A 27 9.90 -9.40 8.23
CA LYS A 27 10.55 -10.28 9.20
C LYS A 27 10.43 -9.77 10.65
N SER A 28 10.49 -8.45 10.84
CA SER A 28 10.30 -7.82 12.16
C SER A 28 8.83 -7.88 12.64
N GLU A 29 7.89 -7.90 11.70
CA GLU A 29 6.46 -8.05 11.98
C GLU A 29 6.13 -9.50 12.35
N ASP A 30 6.67 -10.45 11.62
CA ASP A 30 6.40 -11.88 11.70
C ASP A 30 7.73 -12.64 11.84
N SER A 31 8.00 -13.18 13.04
CA SER A 31 9.21 -13.93 13.32
C SER A 31 9.33 -15.24 12.52
N ASP A 32 8.22 -15.80 12.09
CA ASP A 32 8.18 -17.05 11.31
C ASP A 32 8.36 -16.79 9.81
N PHE A 33 8.34 -15.53 9.39
CA PHE A 33 8.59 -15.16 8.01
C PHE A 33 10.07 -15.37 7.64
N ASP A 34 10.33 -16.27 6.70
CA ASP A 34 11.66 -16.49 6.15
C ASP A 34 11.91 -15.64 4.90
N VAL A 35 13.04 -14.93 4.91
CA VAL A 35 13.48 -14.12 3.77
C VAL A 35 14.22 -15.03 2.78
N ASP A 36 13.63 -15.22 1.60
CA ASP A 36 14.26 -15.92 0.50
C ASP A 36 15.13 -14.92 -0.29
N GLU A 37 16.44 -15.15 -0.32
CA GLU A 37 17.41 -14.28 -0.98
C GLU A 37 17.22 -14.22 -2.52
N GLY A 38 16.55 -15.19 -3.10
CA GLY A 38 16.21 -15.23 -4.54
C GLY A 38 14.91 -14.47 -4.89
N GLN A 39 14.11 -14.08 -3.90
CA GLN A 39 12.83 -13.40 -4.11
C GLN A 39 12.97 -11.89 -4.05
N THR A 40 12.13 -11.18 -4.81
CA THR A 40 11.97 -9.73 -4.71
C THR A 40 10.89 -9.37 -3.70
N TYR A 41 11.14 -8.31 -2.94
CA TYR A 41 10.21 -7.75 -1.95
C TYR A 41 10.07 -6.26 -2.22
N ALA A 42 8.98 -5.88 -2.85
CA ALA A 42 8.81 -4.57 -3.47
C ALA A 42 8.03 -3.58 -2.62
N GLU A 43 6.88 -3.99 -2.09
CA GLU A 43 6.01 -3.12 -1.32
C GLU A 43 5.44 -3.85 -0.09
N LEU A 44 5.23 -3.08 0.97
CA LEU A 44 4.50 -3.47 2.16
C LEU A 44 3.29 -2.55 2.29
N TRP A 45 2.10 -3.11 2.22
CA TRP A 45 0.85 -2.35 2.20
C TRP A 45 0.18 -2.34 3.56
N MET A 46 -0.28 -1.17 3.95
CA MET A 46 -1.10 -0.96 5.13
C MET A 46 -2.37 -0.24 4.71
N GLY A 47 -3.48 -0.96 4.69
CA GLY A 47 -4.77 -0.42 4.23
C GLY A 47 -5.82 -1.48 3.96
N THR A 48 -6.86 -1.06 3.28
CA THR A 48 -8.09 -1.83 3.03
C THR A 48 -8.21 -2.37 1.61
N HIS A 49 -7.21 -2.12 0.76
CA HIS A 49 -7.27 -2.49 -0.65
C HIS A 49 -7.52 -3.99 -0.86
N PRO A 50 -8.47 -4.41 -1.71
CA PRO A 50 -8.88 -5.82 -1.86
C PRO A 50 -7.76 -6.77 -2.32
N ASN A 51 -6.75 -6.28 -3.04
CA ASN A 51 -5.61 -7.08 -3.48
C ASN A 51 -4.52 -7.28 -2.39
N GLY A 52 -4.72 -6.74 -1.21
CA GLY A 52 -3.78 -6.83 -0.10
C GLY A 52 -4.34 -6.12 1.14
N PRO A 53 -5.48 -6.60 1.68
CA PRO A 53 -6.08 -6.00 2.86
C PRO A 53 -5.25 -6.33 4.10
N SER A 54 -5.04 -5.32 4.94
CA SER A 54 -4.43 -5.51 6.25
C SER A 54 -5.40 -6.15 7.24
N ARG A 55 -4.84 -6.87 8.22
CA ARG A 55 -5.59 -7.40 9.36
C ARG A 55 -5.19 -6.68 10.63
N VAL A 56 -6.16 -6.46 11.51
CA VAL A 56 -5.91 -5.93 12.85
C VAL A 56 -5.49 -7.09 13.74
N MET A 57 -4.26 -7.03 14.24
CA MET A 57 -3.72 -8.06 15.12
C MET A 57 -4.28 -7.92 16.52
N ARG A 58 -4.41 -9.04 17.22
CA ARG A 58 -4.74 -9.04 18.64
C ARG A 58 -3.55 -8.54 19.44
N ASP A 59 -3.80 -7.58 20.29
CA ASP A 59 -2.83 -7.26 21.34
C ASP A 59 -2.96 -8.35 22.40
N GLY A 60 -1.87 -9.06 22.68
CA GLY A 60 -1.83 -10.16 23.67
C GLY A 60 -2.07 -9.73 25.13
N HIS A 61 -2.64 -8.57 25.36
CA HIS A 61 -3.03 -8.08 26.67
C HIS A 61 -4.47 -8.50 26.97
N GLU A 62 -4.63 -9.38 27.94
CA GLU A 62 -5.89 -9.68 28.60
C GLU A 62 -6.38 -8.42 29.35
N GLY A 63 -7.17 -7.59 28.72
CA GLY A 63 -7.78 -6.42 29.35
C GLY A 63 -8.71 -5.67 28.41
N THR A 64 -9.98 -5.55 28.80
CA THR A 64 -11.01 -4.61 28.33
C THR A 64 -10.88 -4.11 26.89
N ASP A 65 -10.66 -5.03 25.95
CA ASP A 65 -10.65 -4.67 24.54
C ASP A 65 -12.10 -4.67 24.03
N GLU A 66 -12.59 -3.52 23.62
CA GLU A 66 -13.92 -3.34 23.00
C GLU A 66 -14.16 -4.31 21.85
N LEU A 67 -13.07 -4.79 21.24
CA LEU A 67 -13.08 -5.67 20.07
C LEU A 67 -12.97 -7.17 20.43
N GLN A 68 -12.84 -7.52 21.71
CA GLN A 68 -12.60 -8.91 22.11
C GLN A 68 -13.66 -9.90 21.60
N GLY A 69 -14.91 -9.43 21.46
CA GLY A 69 -16.03 -10.20 20.88
C GLY A 69 -16.01 -10.34 19.35
N LEU A 70 -15.22 -9.51 18.65
CA LEU A 70 -15.22 -9.45 17.17
C LEU A 70 -14.14 -10.34 16.55
N TYR A 71 -13.12 -10.73 17.29
CA TYR A 71 -11.98 -11.49 16.75
C TYR A 71 -12.23 -13.01 16.54
N GLY A 72 -13.39 -13.54 16.80
CA GLY A 72 -13.63 -15.00 16.73
C GLY A 72 -12.82 -15.77 17.79
N SER A 73 -12.32 -16.98 17.44
CA SER A 73 -11.54 -17.80 18.38
C SER A 73 -10.17 -17.20 18.71
N ALA A 74 -9.65 -17.52 19.90
CA ALA A 74 -8.38 -16.96 20.39
C ALA A 74 -7.16 -17.24 19.49
N GLU A 75 -7.22 -18.26 18.65
CA GLU A 75 -6.11 -18.70 17.78
C GLU A 75 -6.32 -18.36 16.28
N GLY A 76 -7.36 -17.58 15.95
CA GLY A 76 -7.68 -17.23 14.56
C GLY A 76 -6.87 -16.05 14.03
N PRO A 77 -6.79 -15.88 12.70
CA PRO A 77 -6.24 -14.68 12.09
C PRO A 77 -7.04 -13.46 12.56
N GLY A 78 -6.38 -12.32 12.71
CA GLY A 78 -7.03 -11.05 13.06
C GLY A 78 -8.15 -10.68 12.08
N MET A 79 -9.05 -9.77 12.50
CA MET A 79 -10.13 -9.27 11.65
C MET A 79 -9.55 -8.37 10.54
N PHE A 80 -10.18 -8.33 9.39
CA PHE A 80 -9.76 -7.37 8.36
C PHE A 80 -9.97 -5.92 8.81
N LEU A 81 -9.02 -5.06 8.42
CA LEU A 81 -9.11 -3.65 8.78
C LEU A 81 -10.41 -3.01 8.27
N ILE A 82 -10.86 -3.37 7.06
CA ILE A 82 -12.13 -2.87 6.52
C ILE A 82 -13.34 -3.26 7.41
N GLU A 83 -13.38 -4.49 7.91
CA GLU A 83 -14.46 -4.96 8.80
C GLU A 83 -14.48 -4.17 10.13
N LEU A 84 -13.29 -3.83 10.64
CA LEU A 84 -13.19 -2.96 11.82
C LEU A 84 -13.75 -1.56 11.52
N LEU A 85 -13.40 -0.96 10.38
CA LEU A 85 -13.85 0.37 10.02
C LEU A 85 -15.35 0.44 9.75
N GLU A 86 -15.92 -0.60 9.15
CA GLU A 86 -17.37 -0.73 8.95
C GLU A 86 -18.15 -0.83 10.26
N THR A 87 -17.63 -1.61 11.22
CA THR A 87 -18.28 -1.83 12.52
C THR A 87 -17.99 -0.73 13.53
N HIS A 88 -16.86 -0.03 13.39
CA HIS A 88 -16.40 1.02 14.29
C HIS A 88 -15.93 2.26 13.51
N PRO A 89 -16.84 3.00 12.84
CA PRO A 89 -16.48 4.12 11.97
C PRO A 89 -15.68 5.24 12.65
N HIS A 90 -15.81 5.36 13.98
CA HIS A 90 -15.08 6.37 14.75
C HIS A 90 -13.54 6.24 14.64
N TYR A 91 -13.01 5.09 14.23
CA TYR A 91 -11.58 4.94 13.93
C TYR A 91 -11.14 5.73 12.68
N LEU A 92 -12.08 6.12 11.82
CA LEU A 92 -11.82 7.01 10.68
C LEU A 92 -11.76 8.50 11.08
N GLY A 93 -12.09 8.85 12.34
CA GLY A 93 -12.12 10.23 12.80
C GLY A 93 -13.06 11.08 11.95
N ASP A 94 -12.57 12.23 11.47
CA ASP A 94 -13.37 13.14 10.63
C ASP A 94 -13.83 12.53 9.29
N GLN A 95 -13.31 11.36 8.92
CA GLN A 95 -13.64 10.65 7.69
C GLN A 95 -14.65 9.50 7.89
N GLU A 96 -15.30 9.41 9.04
CA GLU A 96 -16.26 8.33 9.36
C GLU A 96 -17.39 8.18 8.33
N HIS A 97 -17.75 9.27 7.66
CA HIS A 97 -18.78 9.29 6.61
C HIS A 97 -18.36 8.63 5.30
N VAL A 98 -17.04 8.39 5.09
CA VAL A 98 -16.50 7.74 3.89
C VAL A 98 -16.61 6.23 3.98
N GLY A 99 -16.59 5.66 5.19
CA GLY A 99 -16.70 4.23 5.45
C GLY A 99 -15.46 3.42 5.12
N ASP A 100 -14.40 4.04 4.61
CA ASP A 100 -13.13 3.41 4.25
C ASP A 100 -11.97 4.42 4.40
N LEU A 101 -10.73 3.93 4.31
CA LEU A 101 -9.54 4.79 4.29
C LEU A 101 -9.45 5.54 2.95
N PRO A 102 -9.32 6.87 2.96
CA PRO A 102 -9.17 7.66 1.74
C PRO A 102 -7.74 7.61 1.16
N PHE A 103 -6.89 6.71 1.66
CA PHE A 103 -5.49 6.57 1.24
C PHE A 103 -5.02 5.13 1.39
N MET A 104 -3.91 4.82 0.72
CA MET A 104 -3.13 3.60 0.95
C MET A 104 -1.72 3.99 1.41
N PHE A 105 -1.32 3.50 2.58
CA PHE A 105 0.04 3.67 3.07
C PHE A 105 0.91 2.49 2.64
N LYS A 106 2.11 2.78 2.13
CA LYS A 106 3.04 1.77 1.64
C LYS A 106 4.46 2.06 2.09
N VAL A 107 5.24 1.01 2.28
CA VAL A 107 6.70 1.09 2.26
C VAL A 107 7.18 0.44 0.96
N LEU A 108 8.10 1.09 0.26
CA LEU A 108 8.66 0.61 -1.00
C LEU A 108 10.15 0.31 -0.86
N SER A 109 10.58 -0.76 -1.52
CA SER A 109 12.01 -1.11 -1.65
C SER A 109 12.33 -1.31 -3.13
N ILE A 110 12.81 -0.25 -3.77
CA ILE A 110 12.89 -0.13 -5.22
C ILE A 110 14.32 -0.44 -5.68
N ASN A 111 14.46 -1.39 -6.63
CA ASN A 111 15.72 -1.73 -7.27
C ASN A 111 15.80 -1.27 -8.74
N LYS A 112 14.64 -1.08 -9.39
CA LYS A 112 14.57 -0.66 -10.79
C LYS A 112 13.56 0.46 -10.93
N ALA A 113 13.77 1.35 -11.90
CA ALA A 113 12.79 2.37 -12.24
C ALA A 113 11.40 1.75 -12.50
N LEU A 114 10.39 2.34 -11.91
CA LEU A 114 9.00 1.98 -12.16
C LEU A 114 8.57 2.47 -13.56
N SER A 115 7.49 1.90 -14.07
CA SER A 115 6.89 2.38 -15.31
C SER A 115 6.49 3.84 -15.22
N ILE A 116 6.55 4.56 -16.35
CA ILE A 116 6.01 5.92 -16.44
C ILE A 116 4.49 5.84 -16.25
N GLN A 117 3.98 6.60 -15.30
CA GLN A 117 2.57 6.67 -14.99
C GLN A 117 2.09 8.12 -15.06
N ALA A 118 0.98 8.35 -15.76
CA ALA A 118 0.28 9.62 -15.80
C ALA A 118 -1.07 9.44 -15.11
N HIS A 119 -1.19 9.96 -13.89
CA HIS A 119 -2.44 9.88 -13.14
C HIS A 119 -3.44 10.94 -13.63
N PRO A 120 -4.69 10.53 -13.95
CA PRO A 120 -5.73 11.47 -14.32
C PRO A 120 -6.19 12.28 -13.10
N ASP A 121 -6.78 13.44 -13.35
CA ASP A 121 -7.59 14.12 -12.33
C ASP A 121 -8.90 13.35 -12.06
N LYS A 122 -9.64 13.73 -11.01
CA LYS A 122 -10.85 13.01 -10.58
C LYS A 122 -11.89 12.92 -11.71
N LYS A 123 -12.15 14.01 -12.43
CA LYS A 123 -13.15 14.04 -13.53
C LYS A 123 -12.76 13.13 -14.68
N LEU A 124 -11.46 13.13 -15.01
CA LEU A 124 -10.94 12.26 -16.07
C LEU A 124 -10.96 10.80 -15.61
N ALA A 125 -10.61 10.50 -14.37
CA ALA A 125 -10.66 9.15 -13.79
C ALA A 125 -12.08 8.56 -13.87
N GLU A 126 -13.09 9.30 -13.43
CA GLU A 126 -14.50 8.92 -13.52
C GLU A 126 -14.94 8.64 -14.97
N ARG A 127 -14.57 9.52 -15.91
CA ARG A 127 -14.88 9.35 -17.33
C ARG A 127 -14.19 8.13 -17.93
N LEU A 128 -12.92 7.92 -17.60
CA LEU A 128 -12.15 6.77 -18.11
C LEU A 128 -12.70 5.45 -17.57
N TYR A 129 -13.03 5.39 -16.28
CA TYR A 129 -13.67 4.23 -15.70
C TYR A 129 -15.03 3.94 -16.34
N ALA A 130 -15.88 4.97 -16.51
CA ALA A 130 -17.20 4.79 -17.12
C ALA A 130 -17.14 4.32 -18.59
N THR A 131 -16.11 4.75 -19.35
CA THR A 131 -15.99 4.45 -20.79
C THR A 131 -15.12 3.23 -21.07
N ARG A 132 -14.14 2.92 -20.22
CA ARG A 132 -13.16 1.84 -20.41
C ARG A 132 -12.87 1.07 -19.11
N PRO A 133 -13.88 0.44 -18.47
CA PRO A 133 -13.69 -0.33 -17.23
C PRO A 133 -12.79 -1.56 -17.41
N ASP A 134 -12.57 -1.97 -18.65
CA ASP A 134 -11.61 -3.01 -19.03
C ASP A 134 -10.16 -2.61 -18.72
N LEU A 135 -9.81 -1.33 -18.87
CA LEU A 135 -8.47 -0.78 -18.64
C LEU A 135 -8.35 -0.08 -17.29
N TYR A 136 -9.36 0.66 -16.88
CA TYR A 136 -9.37 1.44 -15.62
C TYR A 136 -10.26 0.72 -14.61
N LYS A 137 -9.69 0.32 -13.48
CA LYS A 137 -10.35 -0.59 -12.52
C LYS A 137 -11.15 0.13 -11.43
N ASP A 138 -10.95 1.42 -11.29
CA ASP A 138 -11.66 2.31 -10.37
C ASP A 138 -11.77 3.73 -10.95
N ASP A 139 -12.63 4.55 -10.35
CA ASP A 139 -12.87 5.94 -10.76
C ASP A 139 -12.04 6.95 -9.96
N ASN A 140 -11.07 6.49 -9.17
CA ASN A 140 -10.29 7.35 -8.31
C ASN A 140 -9.09 7.96 -9.02
N HIS A 141 -8.86 9.24 -8.76
CA HIS A 141 -7.57 9.86 -9.01
C HIS A 141 -6.57 9.37 -7.95
N LYS A 142 -5.28 9.40 -8.28
CA LYS A 142 -4.22 8.84 -7.43
C LYS A 142 -3.12 9.85 -7.16
N PRO A 143 -3.40 10.94 -6.41
CA PRO A 143 -2.33 11.80 -5.94
C PRO A 143 -1.41 10.99 -5.03
N GLU A 144 -0.10 11.11 -5.25
CA GLU A 144 0.89 10.35 -4.51
C GLU A 144 1.92 11.29 -3.88
N MET A 145 2.37 10.91 -2.69
CA MET A 145 3.47 11.56 -2.00
C MET A 145 4.47 10.49 -1.60
N ALA A 146 5.74 10.71 -1.90
CA ALA A 146 6.82 9.84 -1.49
C ALA A 146 7.76 10.55 -0.52
N VAL A 147 8.18 9.82 0.52
CA VAL A 147 9.17 10.28 1.50
C VAL A 147 10.35 9.32 1.46
N ALA A 148 11.54 9.83 1.14
CA ALA A 148 12.76 9.02 1.12
C ALA A 148 13.16 8.62 2.55
N LEU A 149 13.34 7.32 2.79
CA LEU A 149 13.87 6.76 4.05
C LEU A 149 15.36 6.45 3.97
N SER A 150 15.91 6.39 2.77
CA SER A 150 17.33 6.19 2.45
C SER A 150 17.66 6.98 1.20
N ASP A 151 18.89 6.91 0.71
CA ASP A 151 19.27 7.50 -0.57
C ASP A 151 18.35 6.98 -1.68
N PHE A 152 17.73 7.90 -2.39
CA PHE A 152 16.71 7.60 -3.38
C PHE A 152 16.78 8.57 -4.57
N GLU A 153 16.72 8.02 -5.77
CA GLU A 153 16.59 8.77 -7.01
C GLU A 153 15.22 8.51 -7.65
N GLY A 154 14.48 9.56 -7.93
CA GLY A 154 13.15 9.50 -8.55
C GLY A 154 13.07 10.32 -9.83
N LEU A 155 12.45 9.78 -10.86
CA LEU A 155 12.11 10.50 -12.08
C LEU A 155 10.74 11.15 -11.91
N CYS A 156 10.70 12.47 -11.77
CA CYS A 156 9.47 13.24 -11.55
C CYS A 156 9.28 14.29 -12.65
N GLY A 157 8.10 14.27 -13.29
CA GLY A 157 7.75 15.20 -14.35
C GLY A 157 8.53 14.99 -15.64
N PHE A 158 8.33 15.90 -16.58
CA PHE A 158 9.00 15.86 -17.88
C PHE A 158 10.17 16.85 -17.90
N ARG A 159 11.20 16.52 -18.69
CA ARG A 159 12.24 17.49 -19.02
C ARG A 159 11.63 18.68 -19.74
N PRO A 160 12.22 19.87 -19.60
CA PRO A 160 11.83 21.01 -20.41
C PRO A 160 11.83 20.68 -21.92
N PHE A 161 10.82 21.12 -22.63
CA PHE A 161 10.63 20.81 -24.06
C PHE A 161 11.88 21.10 -24.92
N ARG A 162 12.60 22.20 -24.61
CA ARG A 162 13.85 22.56 -25.29
C ARG A 162 14.96 21.52 -25.15
N GLU A 163 14.98 20.78 -24.03
CA GLU A 163 15.93 19.70 -23.82
C GLU A 163 15.51 18.42 -24.56
N ILE A 164 14.20 18.10 -24.52
CA ILE A 164 13.66 16.93 -25.24
C ILE A 164 14.01 17.03 -26.73
N GLY A 165 13.83 18.20 -27.36
CA GLY A 165 14.13 18.43 -28.75
C GLY A 165 15.59 18.15 -29.16
N LYS A 166 16.55 18.35 -28.24
CA LYS A 166 17.97 18.03 -28.51
C LYS A 166 18.25 16.54 -28.63
N TYR A 167 17.47 15.69 -27.97
CA TYR A 167 17.64 14.25 -27.99
C TYR A 167 16.81 13.55 -29.05
N SER A 168 15.78 14.22 -29.60
CA SER A 168 14.92 13.68 -30.66
C SER A 168 15.53 13.77 -32.05
N THR A 169 16.66 14.46 -32.19
CA THR A 169 17.36 14.69 -33.48
C THR A 169 18.65 13.83 -33.61
N MET A 170 18.89 12.94 -32.69
CA MET A 170 19.94 11.89 -32.73
C MET A 170 19.33 10.56 -33.16
#